data_1a1978f5b0eed2ed7d867f02ef3e6eed
#
_entry.id   1a1978f5b0eed2ed7d867f02ef3e6eed
#
_cell.length_a   1.000
_cell.length_b   1.000
_cell.length_c   1.000
_cell.angle_alpha   90.00
_cell.angle_beta   90.00
_cell.angle_gamma   90.00
#
_symmetry.space_group_name_H-M   'P 1'
#
loop_
_entity.id
_entity.type
_entity.pdbx_description
1 polymer ?
#
loop_
_entity_poly.entity_id
_entity_poly.type
_entity_poly.pdbx_seq_one_letter_code
_entity_poly.pdbx_strand_id
1 'polypeptide(L)'
;MPTVLLRSEETAGVVSMIELSSDAGFAGPPLHRHDFDEAFYVLEGELTFKLGDEVFTRTAGELAFAPRNVAHTYANHSDAPARALLVCTPAGFERYFARSAAERDGVDPPDWALQPWPEAGDLGPQIERRS
;
A
#
# COMPACT_ATOMS: atom_id res chain seq x y z
N MET A 1 5.87 -8.95 0.83
CA MET A 1 5.38 -8.84 2.23
C MET A 1 5.51 -7.41 2.71
N PRO A 2 4.50 -6.85 3.36
CA PRO A 2 4.66 -5.54 3.99
C PRO A 2 5.45 -5.66 5.31
N THR A 3 6.31 -4.69 5.56
CA THR A 3 7.05 -4.57 6.81
C THR A 3 6.73 -3.21 7.42
N VAL A 4 6.14 -3.20 8.61
CA VAL A 4 5.82 -1.95 9.30
C VAL A 4 7.09 -1.35 9.89
N LEU A 5 7.42 -0.13 9.48
CA LEU A 5 8.63 0.59 9.91
C LEU A 5 8.33 1.66 10.96
N LEU A 6 7.17 2.30 10.90
CA LEU A 6 6.79 3.38 11.79
C LEU A 6 5.29 3.30 12.03
N ARG A 7 4.89 3.26 13.31
CA ARG A 7 3.49 3.07 13.71
C ARG A 7 2.88 4.36 14.23
N SER A 8 1.54 4.39 14.19
CA SER A 8 0.72 5.47 14.76
C SER A 8 1.12 5.83 16.19
N GLU A 9 1.39 4.83 17.02
CA GLU A 9 1.75 5.01 18.44
C GLU A 9 3.08 5.78 18.61
N GLU A 10 3.95 5.75 17.61
CA GLU A 10 5.25 6.43 17.63
C GLU A 10 5.18 7.88 17.16
N THR A 11 4.10 8.26 16.48
CA THR A 11 3.97 9.57 15.83
C THR A 11 2.73 10.35 16.27
N ALA A 12 2.07 9.92 17.34
CA ALA A 12 0.79 10.50 17.79
C ALA A 12 -0.26 10.54 16.67
N GLY A 13 -0.28 9.51 15.82
CA GLY A 13 -1.26 9.37 14.75
C GLY A 13 -0.97 10.20 13.50
N VAL A 14 0.18 10.86 13.40
CA VAL A 14 0.49 11.78 12.30
C VAL A 14 0.87 11.03 11.02
N VAL A 15 1.77 10.05 11.13
CA VAL A 15 2.33 9.36 9.97
C VAL A 15 2.67 7.92 10.31
N SER A 16 2.45 7.01 9.35
CA SER A 16 2.98 5.67 9.41
C SER A 16 3.80 5.37 8.15
N MET A 17 4.73 4.41 8.26
CA MET A 17 5.59 4.01 7.16
C MET A 17 5.65 2.50 7.07
N ILE A 18 5.48 1.98 5.86
CA ILE A 18 5.46 0.56 5.56
C ILE A 18 6.36 0.30 4.35
N GLU A 19 7.24 -0.69 4.43
CA GLU A 19 7.95 -1.16 3.24
C GLU A 19 7.14 -2.25 2.58
N LEU A 20 6.84 -2.08 1.30
CA LEU A 20 6.13 -3.03 0.47
C LEU A 20 7.11 -3.78 -0.41
N SER A 21 6.98 -5.11 -0.46
CA SER A 21 7.73 -5.97 -1.37
C SER A 21 6.74 -6.71 -2.25
N SER A 22 6.97 -6.70 -3.55
CA SER A 22 6.09 -7.34 -4.53
C SER A 22 6.88 -8.27 -5.41
N ASP A 23 6.37 -9.48 -5.59
CA ASP A 23 6.95 -10.42 -6.56
C ASP A 23 6.65 -9.96 -8.00
N ALA A 24 7.44 -10.44 -8.95
CA ALA A 24 7.15 -10.27 -10.37
C ALA A 24 5.72 -10.76 -10.66
N GLY A 25 4.95 -9.98 -11.40
CA GLY A 25 3.59 -10.34 -11.77
C GLY A 25 2.54 -10.15 -10.69
N PHE A 26 2.87 -9.49 -9.58
CA PHE A 26 1.89 -9.20 -8.52
C PHE A 26 0.75 -8.33 -9.05
N ALA A 27 -0.48 -8.85 -8.99
CA ALA A 27 -1.65 -8.18 -9.57
C ALA A 27 -2.15 -6.97 -8.75
N GLY A 28 -1.75 -6.89 -7.50
CA GLY A 28 -2.15 -5.80 -6.61
C GLY A 28 -3.53 -5.96 -5.99
N PRO A 29 -3.93 -5.02 -5.13
CA PRO A 29 -5.28 -5.00 -4.57
C PRO A 29 -6.29 -4.48 -5.58
N PRO A 30 -7.61 -4.69 -5.35
CA PRO A 30 -8.65 -4.03 -6.14
C PRO A 30 -8.54 -2.51 -6.07
N LEU A 31 -9.13 -1.83 -7.06
CA LEU A 31 -9.24 -0.37 -7.03
C LEU A 31 -10.02 0.06 -5.78
N HIS A 32 -9.50 1.00 -5.03
CA HIS A 32 -10.08 1.42 -3.75
C HIS A 32 -9.81 2.90 -3.48
N ARG A 33 -10.46 3.43 -2.46
CA ARG A 33 -10.15 4.75 -1.91
C ARG A 33 -10.29 4.71 -0.39
N HIS A 34 -9.63 5.64 0.28
CA HIS A 34 -9.68 5.77 1.74
C HIS A 34 -9.39 7.22 2.14
N ASP A 35 -9.67 7.54 3.39
CA ASP A 35 -9.54 8.90 3.91
C ASP A 35 -8.17 9.14 4.56
N PHE A 36 -7.11 8.81 3.82
CA PHE A 36 -5.74 9.18 4.17
C PHE A 36 -4.91 9.29 2.88
N ASP A 37 -3.84 10.07 2.94
CA ASP A 37 -2.93 10.25 1.83
C ASP A 37 -1.87 9.14 1.83
N GLU A 38 -1.45 8.71 0.64
CA GLU A 38 -0.37 7.73 0.47
C GLU A 38 0.69 8.24 -0.50
N ALA A 39 1.95 8.19 -0.08
CA ALA A 39 3.08 8.41 -0.97
C ALA A 39 3.85 7.10 -1.12
N PHE A 40 4.09 6.68 -2.36
CA PHE A 40 4.85 5.49 -2.69
C PHE A 40 6.19 5.91 -3.29
N TYR A 41 7.27 5.65 -2.58
CA TYR A 41 8.62 5.90 -3.08
C TYR A 41 9.23 4.57 -3.50
N VAL A 42 9.48 4.39 -4.81
CA VAL A 42 10.00 3.13 -5.33
C VAL A 42 11.48 3.01 -4.98
N LEU A 43 11.84 1.94 -4.28
CA LEU A 43 13.22 1.66 -3.85
C LEU A 43 13.95 0.75 -4.83
N GLU A 44 13.23 -0.18 -5.44
CA GLU A 44 13.78 -1.19 -6.33
C GLU A 44 12.74 -1.66 -7.32
N GLY A 45 13.13 -1.87 -8.56
CA GLY A 45 12.26 -2.39 -9.60
C GLY A 45 11.31 -1.36 -10.17
N GLU A 46 10.16 -1.83 -10.63
CA GLU A 46 9.14 -1.02 -11.28
C GLU A 46 7.77 -1.38 -10.75
N LEU A 47 6.96 -0.37 -10.44
CA LEU A 47 5.56 -0.55 -10.06
C LEU A 47 4.67 0.22 -11.02
N THR A 48 3.49 -0.36 -11.29
CA THR A 48 2.43 0.26 -12.09
C THR A 48 1.35 0.76 -11.15
N PHE A 49 0.91 2.01 -11.36
CA PHE A 49 -0.09 2.67 -10.53
C PHE A 49 -1.29 3.05 -11.37
N LYS A 50 -2.47 2.97 -10.77
CA LYS A 50 -3.67 3.59 -11.30
C LYS A 50 -4.14 4.63 -10.29
N LEU A 51 -4.29 5.87 -10.74
CA LEU A 51 -4.74 7.00 -9.93
C LEU A 51 -5.88 7.69 -10.68
N GLY A 52 -7.10 7.59 -10.17
CA GLY A 52 -8.27 7.95 -10.95
C GLY A 52 -8.33 7.12 -12.23
N ASP A 53 -8.38 7.78 -13.38
CA ASP A 53 -8.38 7.12 -14.69
C ASP A 53 -6.98 6.97 -15.30
N GLU A 54 -5.98 7.53 -14.66
CA GLU A 54 -4.59 7.53 -15.17
C GLU A 54 -3.85 6.28 -14.75
N VAL A 55 -3.15 5.64 -15.67
CA VAL A 55 -2.28 4.49 -15.40
C VAL A 55 -0.86 4.87 -15.83
N PHE A 56 0.10 4.68 -14.92
CA PHE A 56 1.49 5.05 -15.17
C PHE A 56 2.42 4.12 -14.38
N THR A 57 3.70 4.14 -14.73
CA THR A 57 4.75 3.37 -14.04
C THR A 57 5.72 4.29 -13.33
N ARG A 58 6.35 3.75 -12.26
CA ARG A 58 7.45 4.41 -11.55
C ARG A 58 8.55 3.39 -11.30
N THR A 59 9.78 3.84 -11.46
CA THR A 59 10.97 3.02 -11.22
C THR A 59 11.73 3.53 -9.99
N ALA A 60 12.79 2.83 -9.60
CA ALA A 60 13.58 3.18 -8.41
C ALA A 60 13.96 4.66 -8.39
N GLY A 61 13.73 5.32 -7.27
CA GLY A 61 13.98 6.75 -7.08
C GLY A 61 12.81 7.65 -7.45
N GLU A 62 11.70 7.09 -7.95
CA GLU A 62 10.52 7.86 -8.35
C GLU A 62 9.38 7.70 -7.36
N LEU A 63 8.49 8.68 -7.32
CA LEU A 63 7.39 8.77 -6.37
C LEU A 63 6.04 8.75 -7.08
N ALA A 64 5.07 8.04 -6.49
CA ALA A 64 3.66 8.17 -6.85
C ALA A 64 2.91 8.64 -5.61
N PHE A 65 2.02 9.61 -5.78
CA PHE A 65 1.22 10.14 -4.68
C PHE A 65 -0.27 9.90 -4.94
N ALA A 66 -0.93 9.25 -3.99
CA ALA A 66 -2.37 9.00 -4.01
C ALA A 66 -3.03 9.87 -2.93
N PRO A 67 -3.68 10.98 -3.32
CA PRO A 67 -4.40 11.83 -2.36
C PRO A 67 -5.57 11.06 -1.73
N ARG A 68 -5.94 11.47 -0.51
CA ARG A 68 -7.11 10.88 0.17
C ARG A 68 -8.36 10.98 -0.69
N ASN A 69 -9.19 9.96 -0.63
CA ASN A 69 -10.47 9.85 -1.35
C ASN A 69 -10.37 9.81 -2.88
N VAL A 70 -9.18 9.71 -3.45
CA VAL A 70 -9.00 9.47 -4.88
C VAL A 70 -8.80 7.97 -5.11
N ALA A 71 -9.58 7.41 -6.03
CA ALA A 71 -9.51 5.99 -6.36
C ALA A 71 -8.12 5.63 -6.88
N HIS A 72 -7.52 4.58 -6.32
CA HIS A 72 -6.18 4.14 -6.71
C HIS A 72 -5.93 2.67 -6.45
N THR A 73 -4.90 2.15 -7.09
CA THR A 73 -4.30 0.84 -6.80
C THR A 73 -2.91 0.77 -7.43
N TYR A 74 -2.20 -0.31 -7.18
CA TYR A 74 -0.88 -0.55 -7.76
C TYR A 74 -0.67 -2.03 -8.02
N ALA A 75 0.32 -2.33 -8.86
CA ALA A 75 0.68 -3.69 -9.22
C ALA A 75 2.15 -3.75 -9.64
N ASN A 76 2.70 -4.94 -9.68
CA ASN A 76 4.00 -5.18 -10.29
C ASN A 76 3.81 -6.00 -11.57
N HIS A 77 3.72 -5.34 -12.70
CA HIS A 77 3.56 -5.99 -14.01
C HIS A 77 4.90 -6.33 -14.66
N SER A 78 6.01 -6.09 -13.99
CA SER A 78 7.34 -6.38 -14.48
C SER A 78 7.76 -7.83 -14.25
N ASP A 79 8.91 -8.21 -14.77
CA ASP A 79 9.47 -9.55 -14.65
C ASP A 79 10.41 -9.70 -13.44
N ALA A 80 10.50 -8.68 -12.60
CA ALA A 80 11.42 -8.65 -11.46
C ALA A 80 10.70 -8.23 -10.19
N PRO A 81 11.21 -8.60 -9.01
CA PRO A 81 10.68 -8.08 -7.74
C PRO A 81 10.79 -6.57 -7.64
N ALA A 82 9.89 -5.96 -6.90
CA ALA A 82 9.91 -4.51 -6.63
C ALA A 82 9.76 -4.25 -5.14
N ARG A 83 10.34 -3.14 -4.68
CA ARG A 83 10.18 -2.64 -3.31
C ARG A 83 9.84 -1.16 -3.32
N ALA A 84 8.98 -0.75 -2.41
CA ALA A 84 8.59 0.64 -2.25
C ALA A 84 8.41 0.97 -0.78
N LEU A 85 8.67 2.23 -0.44
CA LEU A 85 8.34 2.79 0.87
C LEU A 85 6.98 3.47 0.74
N LEU A 86 6.02 3.04 1.57
CA LEU A 86 4.68 3.64 1.64
C LEU A 86 4.61 4.54 2.87
N VAL A 87 4.25 5.80 2.64
CA VAL A 87 4.04 6.79 3.71
C VAL A 87 2.56 7.14 3.75
N CYS A 88 1.93 6.97 4.90
CA CYS A 88 0.49 7.23 5.09
C CYS A 88 0.28 8.35 6.09
N THR A 89 -0.56 9.33 5.75
CA THR A 89 -0.93 10.43 6.64
C THR A 89 -2.45 10.70 6.55
N PRO A 90 -3.19 10.68 7.67
CA PRO A 90 -2.76 10.26 9.00
C PRO A 90 -2.37 8.78 9.07
N ALA A 91 -1.73 8.40 10.17
CA ALA A 91 -1.31 7.02 10.41
C ALA A 91 -2.51 6.10 10.68
N GLY A 92 -2.29 4.79 10.60
CA GLY A 92 -3.28 3.78 10.95
C GLY A 92 -3.34 2.59 10.00
N PHE A 93 -2.95 2.77 8.74
CA PHE A 93 -3.04 1.71 7.74
C PHE A 93 -2.11 0.52 8.04
N GLU A 94 -1.06 0.73 8.79
CA GLU A 94 -0.19 -0.35 9.28
C GLU A 94 -0.97 -1.41 10.07
N ARG A 95 -2.07 -1.04 10.70
CA ARG A 95 -2.93 -1.96 11.46
C ARG A 95 -3.60 -2.99 10.55
N TYR A 96 -4.04 -2.54 9.39
CA TYR A 96 -4.59 -3.45 8.37
C TYR A 96 -3.55 -4.49 7.93
N PHE A 97 -2.33 -4.07 7.64
CA PHE A 97 -1.27 -4.99 7.22
C PHE A 97 -0.92 -5.99 8.31
N ALA A 98 -0.85 -5.54 9.56
CA ALA A 98 -0.55 -6.43 10.69
C ALA A 98 -1.67 -7.44 10.93
N ARG A 99 -2.94 -7.05 10.81
CA ARG A 99 -4.08 -7.98 10.92
C ARG A 99 -4.07 -9.00 9.80
N SER A 100 -3.83 -8.55 8.56
CA SER A 100 -3.79 -9.42 7.39
C SER A 100 -2.68 -10.45 7.49
N ALA A 101 -1.50 -10.05 7.97
CA ALA A 101 -0.38 -10.96 8.19
C ALA A 101 -0.69 -11.99 9.27
N ALA A 102 -1.29 -11.57 10.38
CA ALA A 102 -1.67 -12.46 11.48
C ALA A 102 -2.72 -13.48 11.03
N GLU A 103 -3.72 -13.05 10.28
CA GLU A 103 -4.75 -13.94 9.73
C GLU A 103 -4.12 -14.99 8.79
N ARG A 104 -3.24 -14.56 7.90
CA ARG A 104 -2.53 -15.45 6.98
C ARG A 104 -1.69 -16.49 7.70
N ASP A 105 -1.04 -16.10 8.81
CA ASP A 105 -0.17 -16.96 9.60
C ASP A 105 -0.91 -17.79 10.67
N GLY A 106 -2.22 -17.56 10.84
CA GLY A 106 -3.04 -18.27 11.83
C GLY A 106 -2.69 -17.92 13.28
N VAL A 107 -2.23 -16.70 13.53
CA VAL A 107 -1.85 -16.20 14.85
C VAL A 107 -2.66 -14.96 15.23
N ASP A 108 -2.66 -14.62 16.52
CA ASP A 108 -3.31 -13.39 16.96
C ASP A 108 -2.49 -12.18 16.53
N PRO A 109 -3.15 -11.09 16.08
CA PRO A 109 -2.44 -9.86 15.77
C PRO A 109 -1.93 -9.20 17.06
N PRO A 110 -0.88 -8.35 16.97
CA PRO A 110 -0.44 -7.57 18.12
C PRO A 110 -1.54 -6.59 18.56
N ASP A 111 -1.54 -6.24 19.85
CA ASP A 111 -2.59 -5.38 20.44
C ASP A 111 -2.75 -4.05 19.70
N TRP A 112 -1.65 -3.44 19.28
CA TRP A 112 -1.70 -2.16 18.56
C TRP A 112 -2.44 -2.28 17.21
N ALA A 113 -2.47 -3.45 16.61
CA ALA A 113 -3.17 -3.69 15.34
C ALA A 113 -4.69 -3.84 15.52
N LEU A 114 -5.17 -4.01 16.75
CA LEU A 114 -6.60 -4.11 17.06
C LEU A 114 -7.29 -2.74 17.15
N GLN A 115 -6.53 -1.67 17.18
CA GLN A 115 -7.09 -0.32 17.18
C GLN A 115 -7.75 0.01 15.83
N PRO A 116 -8.70 0.93 15.79
CA PRO A 116 -9.34 1.34 14.53
C PRO A 116 -8.34 1.89 13.53
N TRP A 117 -8.61 1.65 12.25
CA TRP A 117 -7.86 2.20 11.14
C TRP A 117 -8.84 2.69 10.07
N PRO A 118 -8.46 3.66 9.22
CA PRO A 118 -9.34 4.13 8.16
C PRO A 118 -9.68 3.01 7.18
N GLU A 119 -10.98 2.74 6.99
CA GLU A 119 -11.43 1.69 6.09
C GLU A 119 -11.29 2.12 4.64
N ALA A 120 -10.91 1.16 3.80
CA ALA A 120 -10.88 1.33 2.36
C ALA A 120 -12.13 0.71 1.75
N GLY A 121 -12.71 1.39 0.77
CA GLY A 121 -13.82 0.85 0.00
C GLY A 121 -13.34 0.37 -1.37
N ASP A 122 -13.67 -0.86 -1.75
CA ASP A 122 -13.36 -1.38 -3.07
C ASP A 122 -14.27 -0.72 -4.10
N LEU A 123 -13.68 -0.16 -5.16
CA LEU A 123 -14.38 0.59 -6.19
C LEU A 123 -14.33 -0.09 -7.56
N GLY A 124 -13.50 -1.09 -7.73
CA GLY A 124 -13.35 -1.73 -9.01
C GLY A 124 -12.26 -2.78 -9.03
N PRO A 125 -11.97 -3.34 -10.21
CA PRO A 125 -10.99 -4.41 -10.33
C PRO A 125 -9.56 -3.91 -10.18
N GLN A 126 -8.64 -4.88 -10.09
CA GLN A 126 -7.21 -4.66 -10.20
C GLN A 126 -6.87 -4.01 -11.55
N ILE A 127 -5.66 -3.45 -11.66
CA ILE A 127 -5.17 -2.89 -12.92
C ILE A 127 -5.07 -4.02 -13.94
N GLU A 128 -5.66 -3.81 -15.12
CA GLU A 128 -5.59 -4.78 -16.19
C GLU A 128 -4.17 -4.86 -16.74
N ARG A 129 -3.63 -6.08 -16.80
CA ARG A 129 -2.30 -6.32 -17.34
C ARG A 129 -2.37 -6.27 -18.86
N ARG A 130 -1.63 -5.32 -19.45
CA ARG A 130 -1.50 -5.24 -20.89
C ARG A 130 -0.50 -6.28 -21.38
N SER A 131 -0.92 -7.07 -22.34
CA SER A 131 -0.07 -8.05 -23.01
C SER A 131 0.69 -7.42 -24.17
#